data_6433657cf74dd5f54e8626615d8f8a0f
#
_entry.id   6433657cf74dd5f54e8626615d8f8a0f
#
_cell.length_a   1.000
_cell.length_b   1.000
_cell.length_c   1.000
_cell.angle_alpha   90.00
_cell.angle_beta   90.00
_cell.angle_gamma   90.00
#
_symmetry.space_group_name_H-M   'P 1'
#
loop_
_entity.id
_entity.type
_entity.pdbx_description
1 polymer ?
#
loop_
_entity_poly.entity_id
_entity_poly.type
_entity_poly.pdbx_seq_one_letter_code
_entity_poly.pdbx_strand_id
1 'polypeptide(L)'
;KVYTSLDPTMQKAAERAAALTPTYYTDSNKLKQPQSAIVAIDPKTGYIKAMIGGRGTDQFNRAVMAERQPGSAFKPFVYLNALEHGATPNDIVDDSPIPGSWNPQNYDRRFHGKMTYRRALTYSYNIPAIKISEKYGNSNVLKLAKKMGITTLVEDGPQSDDNSAMALGGLTHGVTPLEMAGAY
;
A
#
# COMPACT_ATOMS: atom_id res chain seq x y z
N LYS A 1 12.41 35.26 0.98
CA LYS A 1 12.28 34.23 2.00
C LYS A 1 11.41 33.10 1.45
N VAL A 2 11.81 31.88 1.65
CA VAL A 2 11.02 30.68 1.30
C VAL A 2 10.57 30.02 2.61
N TYR A 3 9.27 29.76 2.73
CA TYR A 3 8.69 29.05 3.85
C TYR A 3 8.28 27.66 3.38
N THR A 4 8.67 26.63 4.11
CA THR A 4 8.38 25.23 3.79
C THR A 4 7.78 24.52 5.00
N SER A 5 7.16 23.37 4.77
CA SER A 5 6.67 22.48 5.83
C SER A 5 7.75 21.54 6.37
N LEU A 6 8.95 21.57 5.78
CA LEU A 6 10.08 20.70 6.14
C LEU A 6 10.45 20.83 7.62
N ASP A 7 10.60 19.71 8.29
CA ASP A 7 11.22 19.61 9.61
C ASP A 7 12.68 19.11 9.46
N PRO A 8 13.69 19.97 9.75
CA PRO A 8 15.08 19.59 9.55
C PRO A 8 15.52 18.41 10.43
N THR A 9 14.91 18.21 11.59
CA THR A 9 15.24 17.09 12.48
C THR A 9 14.71 15.77 11.90
N MET A 10 13.46 15.78 11.44
CA MET A 10 12.86 14.63 10.77
C MET A 10 13.58 14.30 9.46
N GLN A 11 13.93 15.33 8.68
CA GLN A 11 14.68 15.14 7.43
C GLN A 11 16.03 14.45 7.68
N LYS A 12 16.81 14.93 8.65
CA LYS A 12 18.09 14.28 9.02
C LYS A 12 17.90 12.85 9.53
N ALA A 13 16.81 12.58 10.24
CA ALA A 13 16.49 11.21 10.66
C ALA A 13 16.19 10.30 9.47
N ALA A 14 15.39 10.78 8.50
CA ALA A 14 15.09 10.06 7.27
C ALA A 14 16.35 9.80 6.42
N GLU A 15 17.24 10.77 6.31
CA GLU A 15 18.54 10.63 5.61
C GLU A 15 19.39 9.53 6.26
N ARG A 16 19.50 9.53 7.59
CA ARG A 16 20.20 8.47 8.33
C ARG A 16 19.56 7.10 8.11
N ALA A 17 18.22 7.02 8.18
CA ALA A 17 17.50 5.77 7.93
C ALA A 17 17.73 5.24 6.50
N ALA A 18 17.65 6.10 5.49
CA ALA A 18 17.94 5.72 4.10
C ALA A 18 19.37 5.24 3.92
N ALA A 19 20.34 5.84 4.61
CA ALA A 19 21.75 5.45 4.57
C ALA A 19 22.00 4.06 5.17
N LEU A 20 21.16 3.58 6.09
CA LEU A 20 21.23 2.24 6.69
C LEU A 20 20.70 1.13 5.76
N THR A 21 20.07 1.47 4.63
CA THR A 21 19.61 0.46 3.67
C THR A 21 20.82 -0.34 3.16
N PRO A 22 20.82 -1.68 3.27
CA PRO A 22 21.92 -2.51 2.77
C PRO A 22 22.19 -2.27 1.28
N THR A 23 23.45 -2.35 0.87
CA THR A 23 23.82 -2.29 -0.55
C THR A 23 24.25 -3.68 -0.99
N TYR A 24 23.49 -4.27 -1.93
CA TYR A 24 23.80 -5.60 -2.46
C TYR A 24 24.65 -5.51 -3.75
N TYR A 25 24.42 -4.48 -4.56
CA TYR A 25 25.23 -4.21 -5.76
C TYR A 25 25.08 -2.74 -6.19
N THR A 26 25.91 -2.33 -7.12
CA THR A 26 25.78 -1.05 -7.82
C THR A 26 25.38 -1.33 -9.27
N ASP A 27 24.35 -0.66 -9.75
CA ASP A 27 23.84 -0.85 -11.11
C ASP A 27 24.67 -0.11 -12.18
N SER A 28 24.28 -0.23 -13.45
CA SER A 28 24.94 0.42 -14.58
C SER A 28 24.95 1.96 -14.51
N ASN A 29 24.02 2.54 -13.78
CA ASN A 29 23.90 3.98 -13.54
C ASN A 29 24.70 4.43 -12.30
N LYS A 30 25.51 3.55 -11.73
CA LYS A 30 26.31 3.77 -10.50
C LYS A 30 25.47 4.02 -9.25
N LEU A 31 24.20 3.58 -9.25
CA LEU A 31 23.32 3.70 -8.09
C LEU A 31 23.41 2.46 -7.22
N LYS A 32 23.47 2.68 -5.91
CA LYS A 32 23.44 1.60 -4.90
C LYS A 32 22.07 0.95 -4.87
N GLN A 33 22.01 -0.36 -4.96
CA GLN A 33 20.75 -1.13 -4.94
C GLN A 33 20.65 -2.02 -3.70
N PRO A 34 19.46 -2.15 -3.13
CA PRO A 34 18.20 -1.53 -3.55
C PRO A 34 18.17 -0.01 -3.30
N GLN A 35 17.35 0.69 -4.05
CA GLN A 35 16.98 2.05 -3.73
C GLN A 35 15.97 2.08 -2.60
N SER A 36 15.84 3.21 -1.91
CA SER A 36 14.83 3.44 -0.88
C SER A 36 14.23 4.84 -1.02
N ALA A 37 12.97 4.97 -0.64
CA ALA A 37 12.31 6.26 -0.52
C ALA A 37 11.59 6.33 0.83
N ILE A 38 11.50 7.51 1.40
CA ILE A 38 10.85 7.75 2.69
C ILE A 38 10.00 9.01 2.56
N VAL A 39 8.77 8.96 3.08
CA VAL A 39 7.88 10.11 3.22
C VAL A 39 7.38 10.15 4.66
N ALA A 40 7.43 11.32 5.29
CA ALA A 40 6.83 11.56 6.59
C ALA A 40 5.83 12.72 6.47
N ILE A 41 4.58 12.45 6.80
CA ILE A 41 3.48 13.41 6.78
C ILE A 41 2.97 13.61 8.21
N ASP A 42 2.70 14.87 8.58
CA ASP A 42 2.00 15.18 9.81
C ASP A 42 0.51 14.87 9.64
N PRO A 43 -0.05 13.89 10.38
CA PRO A 43 -1.44 13.49 10.20
C PRO A 43 -2.48 14.55 10.57
N LYS A 44 -2.08 15.59 11.30
CA LYS A 44 -2.98 16.69 11.68
C LYS A 44 -3.08 17.76 10.61
N THR A 45 -1.99 18.03 9.90
CA THR A 45 -1.91 19.14 8.95
C THR A 45 -1.83 18.70 7.50
N GLY A 46 -1.51 17.42 7.23
CA GLY A 46 -1.18 16.90 5.91
C GLY A 46 0.17 17.40 5.37
N TYR A 47 0.95 18.10 6.17
CA TYR A 47 2.23 18.68 5.73
C TYR A 47 3.32 17.61 5.65
N ILE A 48 4.06 17.61 4.53
CA ILE A 48 5.24 16.77 4.38
C ILE A 48 6.37 17.35 5.25
N LYS A 49 6.81 16.57 6.23
CA LYS A 49 7.87 16.94 7.19
C LYS A 49 9.24 16.46 6.77
N ALA A 50 9.32 15.32 6.08
CA ALA A 50 10.55 14.80 5.51
C ALA A 50 10.27 14.00 4.23
N MET A 51 11.23 14.02 3.30
CA MET A 51 11.14 13.26 2.07
C MET A 51 12.52 12.83 1.60
N ILE A 52 12.69 11.53 1.30
CA ILE A 52 13.84 10.96 0.64
C ILE A 52 13.38 10.29 -0.64
N GLY A 53 13.92 10.71 -1.77
CA GLY A 53 13.56 10.19 -3.09
C GLY A 53 14.47 9.09 -3.61
N GLY A 54 15.59 8.81 -2.93
CA GLY A 54 16.55 7.80 -3.36
C GLY A 54 17.83 7.80 -2.52
N ARG A 55 18.77 6.92 -2.91
CA ARG A 55 20.07 6.74 -2.24
C ARG A 55 21.26 7.16 -3.13
N GLY A 56 21.03 7.98 -4.10
CA GLY A 56 22.05 8.40 -5.05
C GLY A 56 21.94 9.86 -5.43
N THR A 57 22.61 10.22 -6.51
CA THR A 57 22.62 11.56 -7.07
C THR A 57 21.71 11.71 -8.29
N ASP A 58 20.94 10.66 -8.63
CA ASP A 58 19.95 10.72 -9.69
C ASP A 58 18.81 11.67 -9.30
N GLN A 59 18.18 12.26 -10.30
CA GLN A 59 17.08 13.20 -10.10
C GLN A 59 15.70 12.52 -10.02
N PHE A 60 15.65 11.20 -10.09
CA PHE A 60 14.41 10.43 -10.01
C PHE A 60 13.94 10.33 -8.56
N ASN A 61 13.00 11.18 -8.18
CA ASN A 61 12.40 11.18 -6.84
C ASN A 61 11.37 10.05 -6.71
N ARG A 62 11.80 8.91 -6.16
CA ARG A 62 10.97 7.71 -6.00
C ARG A 62 9.81 7.90 -5.03
N ALA A 63 9.89 8.87 -4.14
CA ALA A 63 8.78 9.16 -3.22
C ALA A 63 7.51 9.64 -3.94
N VAL A 64 7.66 10.28 -5.10
CA VAL A 64 6.55 10.87 -5.88
C VAL A 64 6.44 10.34 -7.30
N MET A 65 7.44 9.63 -7.80
CA MET A 65 7.51 9.20 -9.21
C MET A 65 7.54 7.68 -9.38
N ALA A 66 7.93 6.92 -8.34
CA ALA A 66 7.99 5.47 -8.45
C ALA A 66 6.65 4.86 -8.04
N GLU A 67 5.92 4.37 -9.00
CA GLU A 67 4.73 3.55 -8.79
C GLU A 67 5.16 2.11 -8.52
N ARG A 68 4.72 1.54 -7.42
CA ARG A 68 5.04 0.18 -6.99
C ARG A 68 3.82 -0.49 -6.39
N GLN A 69 3.77 -1.81 -6.51
CA GLN A 69 2.74 -2.63 -5.89
C GLN A 69 2.78 -2.44 -4.37
N PRO A 70 1.71 -1.92 -3.75
CA PRO A 70 1.67 -1.71 -2.30
C PRO A 70 1.56 -3.03 -1.52
N GLY A 71 1.16 -4.12 -2.19
CA GLY A 71 0.97 -5.39 -1.54
C GLY A 71 -0.03 -5.29 -0.38
N SER A 72 0.25 -5.97 0.71
CA SER A 72 -0.63 -6.00 1.90
C SER A 72 -0.84 -4.64 2.57
N ALA A 73 -0.07 -3.62 2.24
CA ALA A 73 -0.36 -2.26 2.70
C ALA A 73 -1.66 -1.71 2.09
N PHE A 74 -2.19 -2.30 1.04
CA PHE A 74 -3.48 -1.92 0.46
C PHE A 74 -4.69 -2.50 1.24
N LYS A 75 -4.52 -3.56 2.02
CA LYS A 75 -5.61 -4.22 2.76
C LYS A 75 -6.44 -3.30 3.67
N PRO A 76 -5.87 -2.30 4.37
CA PRO A 76 -6.68 -1.39 5.17
C PRO A 76 -7.82 -0.72 4.41
N PHE A 77 -7.67 -0.41 3.12
CA PHE A 77 -8.75 0.15 2.29
C PHE A 77 -9.90 -0.85 2.09
N VAL A 78 -9.59 -2.14 1.94
CA VAL A 78 -10.58 -3.22 1.85
C VAL A 78 -11.41 -3.31 3.13
N TYR A 79 -10.74 -3.33 4.28
CA TYR A 79 -11.43 -3.42 5.58
C TYR A 79 -12.17 -2.14 5.93
N LEU A 80 -11.62 -0.98 5.60
CA LEU A 80 -12.29 0.31 5.79
C LEU A 80 -13.57 0.39 4.96
N ASN A 81 -13.51 -0.02 3.67
CA ASN A 81 -14.70 -0.12 2.83
C ASN A 81 -15.78 -1.03 3.46
N ALA A 82 -15.38 -2.17 4.00
CA ALA A 82 -16.33 -3.06 4.67
C ALA A 82 -16.97 -2.39 5.89
N LEU A 83 -16.20 -1.68 6.71
CA LEU A 83 -16.70 -0.94 7.87
C LEU A 83 -17.68 0.18 7.46
N GLU A 84 -17.39 0.94 6.40
CA GLU A 84 -18.30 1.95 5.85
C GLU A 84 -19.62 1.36 5.34
N HIS A 85 -19.60 0.06 4.97
CA HIS A 85 -20.80 -0.68 4.55
C HIS A 85 -21.43 -1.51 5.68
N GLY A 86 -21.18 -1.14 6.93
CA GLY A 86 -21.86 -1.70 8.11
C GLY A 86 -21.22 -2.96 8.71
N ALA A 87 -20.04 -3.37 8.22
CA ALA A 87 -19.29 -4.43 8.87
C ALA A 87 -18.73 -3.99 10.22
N THR A 88 -18.41 -4.95 11.06
CA THR A 88 -17.73 -4.71 12.33
C THR A 88 -16.41 -5.48 12.40
N PRO A 89 -15.45 -5.07 13.23
CA PRO A 89 -14.22 -5.82 13.43
C PRO A 89 -14.41 -7.24 13.96
N ASN A 90 -15.59 -7.55 14.51
CA ASN A 90 -15.95 -8.86 15.07
C ASN A 90 -16.67 -9.76 14.05
N ASP A 91 -17.03 -9.25 12.87
CA ASP A 91 -17.64 -10.07 11.83
C ASP A 91 -16.70 -11.20 11.43
N ILE A 92 -17.30 -12.32 11.02
CA ILE A 92 -16.55 -13.54 10.71
C ILE A 92 -16.35 -13.66 9.20
N VAL A 93 -15.13 -14.01 8.83
CA VAL A 93 -14.75 -14.46 7.49
C VAL A 93 -14.13 -15.85 7.57
N ASP A 94 -14.32 -16.64 6.52
CA ASP A 94 -13.74 -17.98 6.42
C ASP A 94 -12.50 -17.97 5.52
N ASP A 95 -11.35 -18.25 6.12
CA ASP A 95 -10.10 -18.46 5.43
C ASP A 95 -10.01 -19.89 4.91
N SER A 96 -10.66 -20.12 3.76
CA SER A 96 -10.71 -21.39 3.04
C SER A 96 -10.48 -21.14 1.55
N PRO A 97 -10.06 -22.14 0.77
CA PRO A 97 -9.79 -21.98 -0.67
C PRO A 97 -10.89 -21.23 -1.43
N ILE A 98 -10.49 -20.40 -2.38
CA ILE A 98 -11.40 -19.72 -3.30
C ILE A 98 -11.57 -20.64 -4.52
N PRO A 99 -12.82 -21.05 -4.89
CA PRO A 99 -13.05 -21.85 -6.08
C PRO A 99 -12.66 -21.09 -7.36
N GLY A 100 -12.11 -21.81 -8.35
CA GLY A 100 -11.80 -21.24 -9.66
C GLY A 100 -10.38 -21.53 -10.14
N SER A 101 -10.03 -20.95 -11.28
CA SER A 101 -8.69 -21.09 -11.89
C SER A 101 -7.61 -20.26 -11.17
N TRP A 102 -8.00 -19.14 -10.54
CA TRP A 102 -7.11 -18.36 -9.71
C TRP A 102 -7.06 -18.97 -8.30
N ASN A 103 -5.88 -19.40 -7.86
CA ASN A 103 -5.68 -20.07 -6.59
C ASN A 103 -4.75 -19.25 -5.67
N PRO A 104 -5.23 -18.13 -5.12
CA PRO A 104 -4.44 -17.33 -4.18
C PRO A 104 -4.22 -18.11 -2.89
N GLN A 105 -3.10 -17.84 -2.22
CA GLN A 105 -2.73 -18.47 -0.97
C GLN A 105 -2.30 -17.44 0.07
N ASN A 106 -2.42 -17.79 1.34
CA ASN A 106 -1.77 -17.05 2.41
C ASN A 106 -0.24 -17.20 2.32
N TYR A 107 0.50 -16.29 2.93
CA TYR A 107 1.96 -16.30 2.93
C TYR A 107 2.55 -17.61 3.46
N ASP A 108 1.94 -18.19 4.50
CA ASP A 108 2.34 -19.47 5.11
C ASP A 108 1.80 -20.71 4.37
N ARG A 109 1.06 -20.51 3.26
CA ARG A 109 0.45 -21.56 2.43
C ARG A 109 -0.56 -22.45 3.19
N ARG A 110 -1.18 -21.91 4.24
CA ARG A 110 -2.19 -22.60 5.05
C ARG A 110 -3.50 -21.82 5.05
N PHE A 111 -4.58 -22.55 5.32
CA PHE A 111 -5.90 -21.98 5.58
C PHE A 111 -6.22 -22.12 7.06
N HIS A 112 -6.82 -21.10 7.64
CA HIS A 112 -7.00 -20.96 9.10
C HIS A 112 -8.48 -21.02 9.52
N GLY A 113 -9.40 -21.26 8.56
CA GLY A 113 -10.82 -21.38 8.83
C GLY A 113 -11.46 -20.06 9.28
N LYS A 114 -12.55 -20.17 10.04
CA LYS A 114 -13.32 -19.01 10.49
C LYS A 114 -12.58 -18.14 11.50
N MET A 115 -12.55 -16.83 11.24
CA MET A 115 -11.92 -15.85 12.12
C MET A 115 -12.60 -14.48 11.99
N THR A 116 -12.35 -13.60 12.96
CA THR A 116 -12.84 -12.21 12.91
C THR A 116 -12.09 -11.40 11.88
N TYR A 117 -12.73 -10.34 11.34
CA TYR A 117 -12.08 -9.36 10.45
C TYR A 117 -10.84 -8.75 11.11
N ARG A 118 -10.92 -8.41 12.40
CA ARG A 118 -9.77 -7.94 13.17
C ARG A 118 -8.60 -8.91 13.08
N ARG A 119 -8.82 -10.19 13.36
CA ARG A 119 -7.76 -11.21 13.31
C ARG A 119 -7.21 -11.36 11.90
N ALA A 120 -8.07 -11.38 10.89
CA ALA A 120 -7.67 -11.51 9.50
C ALA A 120 -6.76 -10.35 9.05
N LEU A 121 -7.07 -9.10 9.43
CA LEU A 121 -6.21 -7.95 9.15
C LEU A 121 -4.91 -7.99 9.97
N THR A 122 -4.98 -8.33 11.27
CA THR A 122 -3.80 -8.39 12.14
C THR A 122 -2.73 -9.34 11.61
N TYR A 123 -3.14 -10.51 11.11
CA TYR A 123 -2.22 -11.49 10.52
C TYR A 123 -2.03 -11.30 9.01
N SER A 124 -2.67 -10.30 8.44
CA SER A 124 -2.57 -9.97 7.01
C SER A 124 -2.90 -11.14 6.07
N TYR A 125 -3.89 -11.96 6.44
CA TYR A 125 -4.30 -13.09 5.60
C TYR A 125 -4.85 -12.61 4.26
N ASN A 126 -4.50 -13.34 3.20
CA ASN A 126 -4.84 -12.97 1.83
C ASN A 126 -6.28 -13.35 1.48
N ILE A 127 -6.65 -14.59 1.77
CA ILE A 127 -7.98 -15.11 1.41
C ILE A 127 -9.12 -14.31 2.07
N PRO A 128 -9.06 -14.01 3.36
CA PRO A 128 -10.03 -13.12 3.99
C PRO A 128 -10.16 -11.76 3.32
N ALA A 129 -9.04 -11.12 2.98
CA ALA A 129 -9.06 -9.80 2.33
C ALA A 129 -9.77 -9.86 0.98
N ILE A 130 -9.52 -10.88 0.16
CA ILE A 130 -10.20 -11.11 -1.11
C ILE A 130 -11.70 -11.27 -0.90
N LYS A 131 -12.12 -12.19 -0.03
CA LYS A 131 -13.54 -12.47 0.24
C LYS A 131 -14.29 -11.24 0.78
N ILE A 132 -13.63 -10.44 1.63
CA ILE A 132 -14.20 -9.19 2.14
C ILE A 132 -14.34 -8.15 1.01
N SER A 133 -13.34 -8.00 0.16
CA SER A 133 -13.39 -7.10 -0.99
C SER A 133 -14.53 -7.46 -1.95
N GLU A 134 -14.64 -8.73 -2.30
CA GLU A 134 -15.72 -9.23 -3.17
C GLU A 134 -17.10 -9.04 -2.54
N LYS A 135 -17.25 -9.30 -1.23
CA LYS A 135 -18.51 -9.15 -0.51
C LYS A 135 -19.01 -7.70 -0.51
N TYR A 136 -18.14 -6.72 -0.36
CA TYR A 136 -18.50 -5.30 -0.26
C TYR A 136 -18.24 -4.50 -1.54
N GLY A 137 -17.77 -5.18 -2.59
CA GLY A 137 -17.52 -4.64 -3.94
C GLY A 137 -16.12 -4.08 -4.12
N ASN A 138 -15.38 -4.66 -5.06
CA ASN A 138 -14.04 -4.21 -5.44
C ASN A 138 -14.06 -2.74 -5.92
N SER A 139 -15.04 -2.37 -6.75
CA SER A 139 -15.20 -0.98 -7.24
C SER A 139 -15.40 0.03 -6.10
N ASN A 140 -16.05 -0.35 -5.00
CA ASN A 140 -16.21 0.52 -3.83
C ASN A 140 -14.87 0.74 -3.12
N VAL A 141 -14.02 -0.29 -3.03
CA VAL A 141 -12.66 -0.16 -2.48
C VAL A 141 -11.83 0.80 -3.32
N LEU A 142 -11.89 0.70 -4.66
CA LEU A 142 -11.18 1.62 -5.56
C LEU A 142 -11.65 3.06 -5.38
N LYS A 143 -12.97 3.29 -5.36
CA LYS A 143 -13.55 4.62 -5.14
C LYS A 143 -13.11 5.21 -3.80
N LEU A 144 -13.09 4.39 -2.75
CA LEU A 144 -12.61 4.81 -1.43
C LEU A 144 -11.13 5.19 -1.47
N ALA A 145 -10.28 4.33 -2.03
CA ALA A 145 -8.84 4.58 -2.14
C ALA A 145 -8.54 5.86 -2.96
N LYS A 146 -9.27 6.10 -4.04
CA LYS A 146 -9.18 7.36 -4.81
C LYS A 146 -9.62 8.57 -3.99
N LYS A 147 -10.72 8.48 -3.26
CA LYS A 147 -11.18 9.54 -2.35
C LYS A 147 -10.13 9.87 -1.28
N MET A 148 -9.34 8.88 -0.87
CA MET A 148 -8.24 9.03 0.07
C MET A 148 -6.93 9.51 -0.57
N GLY A 149 -6.91 9.77 -1.88
CA GLY A 149 -5.78 10.43 -2.57
C GLY A 149 -4.90 9.53 -3.42
N ILE A 150 -5.27 8.27 -3.65
CA ILE A 150 -4.55 7.39 -4.59
C ILE A 150 -5.07 7.66 -6.00
N THR A 151 -4.24 8.25 -6.86
CA THR A 151 -4.63 8.73 -8.20
C THR A 151 -4.24 7.78 -9.33
N THR A 152 -3.36 6.82 -9.07
CA THR A 152 -2.79 5.90 -10.05
C THR A 152 -3.68 4.70 -10.40
N LEU A 153 -4.84 4.57 -9.74
CA LEU A 153 -5.78 3.45 -9.95
C LEU A 153 -6.48 3.53 -11.30
N VAL A 154 -6.51 2.40 -11.99
CA VAL A 154 -7.22 2.22 -13.28
C VAL A 154 -8.63 1.69 -13.00
N GLU A 155 -9.65 2.51 -13.24
CA GLU A 155 -11.04 2.13 -12.94
C GLU A 155 -11.68 1.32 -14.06
N ASP A 156 -11.37 1.64 -15.31
CA ASP A 156 -12.06 1.11 -16.48
C ASP A 156 -11.11 0.45 -17.48
N GLY A 157 -11.68 -0.35 -18.38
CA GLY A 157 -10.96 -0.99 -19.47
C GLY A 157 -10.33 -2.34 -19.12
N PRO A 158 -9.58 -2.95 -20.05
CA PRO A 158 -9.08 -4.32 -19.89
C PRO A 158 -7.99 -4.46 -18.82
N GLN A 159 -7.41 -3.37 -18.38
CA GLN A 159 -6.41 -3.33 -17.29
C GLN A 159 -6.97 -2.72 -16.01
N SER A 160 -8.30 -2.72 -15.85
CA SER A 160 -8.95 -2.19 -14.66
C SER A 160 -8.47 -2.89 -13.39
N ASP A 161 -8.25 -2.11 -12.34
CA ASP A 161 -7.96 -2.59 -10.98
C ASP A 161 -9.23 -3.08 -10.26
N ASP A 162 -10.43 -3.00 -10.88
CA ASP A 162 -11.67 -3.56 -10.33
C ASP A 162 -11.68 -5.09 -10.45
N ASN A 163 -10.80 -5.70 -9.69
CA ASN A 163 -10.65 -7.15 -9.62
C ASN A 163 -10.15 -7.60 -8.25
N SER A 164 -10.24 -8.90 -7.97
CA SER A 164 -9.91 -9.46 -6.66
C SER A 164 -8.42 -9.37 -6.28
N ALA A 165 -7.50 -9.23 -7.26
CA ALA A 165 -6.07 -9.08 -6.98
C ALA A 165 -5.77 -7.73 -6.32
N MET A 166 -6.59 -6.69 -6.57
CA MET A 166 -6.50 -5.38 -5.93
C MET A 166 -6.55 -5.50 -4.40
N ALA A 167 -7.35 -6.43 -3.85
CA ALA A 167 -7.42 -6.65 -2.40
C ALA A 167 -6.07 -7.04 -1.76
N LEU A 168 -5.14 -7.52 -2.56
CA LEU A 168 -3.77 -7.85 -2.16
C LEU A 168 -2.75 -6.80 -2.59
N GLY A 169 -3.20 -5.67 -3.12
CA GLY A 169 -2.36 -4.62 -3.68
C GLY A 169 -1.76 -4.97 -5.05
N GLY A 170 -2.37 -5.92 -5.77
CA GLY A 170 -2.06 -6.23 -7.15
C GLY A 170 -2.72 -5.21 -8.07
N LEU A 171 -2.07 -4.10 -8.32
CA LEU A 171 -2.58 -2.96 -9.10
C LEU A 171 -1.84 -2.85 -10.44
N THR A 172 -2.48 -2.32 -11.44
CA THR A 172 -1.94 -2.18 -12.80
C THR A 172 -0.67 -1.32 -12.82
N HIS A 173 -0.71 -0.14 -12.24
CA HIS A 173 0.46 0.74 -12.11
C HIS A 173 1.14 0.64 -10.75
N GLY A 174 0.38 0.35 -9.71
CA GLY A 174 0.81 0.48 -8.33
C GLY A 174 0.51 1.88 -7.78
N VAL A 175 1.26 2.27 -6.75
CA VAL A 175 1.08 3.54 -6.04
C VAL A 175 2.43 4.16 -5.69
N THR A 176 2.46 5.47 -5.50
CA THR A 176 3.66 6.14 -5.00
C THR A 176 3.72 6.09 -3.47
N PRO A 177 4.92 6.14 -2.86
CA PRO A 177 5.05 6.28 -1.41
C PRO A 177 4.30 7.49 -0.83
N LEU A 178 4.25 8.61 -1.57
CA LEU A 178 3.53 9.80 -1.14
C LEU A 178 2.02 9.57 -1.08
N GLU A 179 1.43 8.94 -2.12
CA GLU A 179 0.01 8.62 -2.15
C GLU A 179 -0.37 7.69 -0.99
N MET A 180 0.43 6.63 -0.76
CA MET A 180 0.18 5.70 0.35
C MET A 180 0.27 6.40 1.70
N ALA A 181 1.30 7.22 1.92
CA ALA A 181 1.44 7.94 3.18
C ALA A 181 0.33 8.98 3.41
N GLY A 182 -0.16 9.60 2.34
CA GLY A 182 -1.28 10.54 2.39
C GLY A 182 -2.63 9.87 2.60
N ALA A 183 -2.81 8.66 2.09
CA ALA A 183 -4.05 7.90 2.20
C ALA A 183 -4.24 7.25 3.60
N TYR A 184 -3.15 7.03 4.36
CA TYR A 184 -3.17 6.53 5.74
C TYR A 184 -3.41 7.66 6.74
#